data_9e6d4b789df1720b79837fb86e759a7f
#
_entry.id   9e6d4b789df1720b79837fb86e759a7f
#
_cell.length_a   1.000
_cell.length_b   1.000
_cell.length_c   1.000
_cell.angle_alpha   90.00
_cell.angle_beta   90.00
_cell.angle_gamma   90.00
#
_symmetry.space_group_name_H-M   'P 1'
#
loop_
_entity.id
_entity.type
_entity.pdbx_description
1 polymer ?
#
loop_
_entity_poly.entity_id
_entity_poly.type
_entity_poly.pdbx_seq_one_letter_code
_entity_poly.pdbx_strand_id
1 'polypeptide(L)'
;MTDLKKLKSDIKKWSVELGFDQMGVSGIEVKNDEEKLIQWLKNNHHGSMKYMEKHGKKRARPHELIPGALRVISFRMTYHFFDKELSEKRLNDSKKAYIANYALGRDYHKTIRSKLKKIIGRISDHSNIKEKNYFVDSAPVLERALARNAGLGWIGKNTNLINKNHGSWFFIAEIITDIELELDQPSTDHCGSCNECIDVCPTSAIIAPYELDARKCISYLTIENKESIPTEMREPIGNRIFGCDDCQIFCPWNKFAKTPVIDDFMPRDVFEDASLKSLFKWTEEEWDKKTKGSAIRRSGYQGWLRNIAVALGNSEKEMDTVNLLKSKKGKVSSMVDEHIDWAVEQQLSD
;
A
#
# COMPACT_ATOMS: atom_id res chain seq x y z
N MET A 1 -40.09 7.02 8.13
CA MET A 1 -38.81 7.72 7.96
C MET A 1 -37.73 6.92 8.66
N THR A 2 -36.69 6.51 7.97
CA THR A 2 -35.56 5.80 8.57
C THR A 2 -34.87 6.73 9.57
N ASP A 3 -34.65 6.27 10.81
CA ASP A 3 -33.84 7.02 11.77
C ASP A 3 -32.37 6.93 11.34
N LEU A 4 -31.88 7.98 10.68
CA LEU A 4 -30.52 8.06 10.15
C LEU A 4 -29.44 7.98 11.23
N LYS A 5 -29.73 8.45 12.46
CA LYS A 5 -28.81 8.32 13.60
C LYS A 5 -28.69 6.86 14.02
N LYS A 6 -29.82 6.16 14.10
CA LYS A 6 -29.84 4.73 14.38
C LYS A 6 -29.09 3.95 13.28
N LEU A 7 -29.37 4.24 12.02
CA LEU A 7 -28.70 3.57 10.90
C LEU A 7 -27.17 3.78 10.95
N LYS A 8 -26.68 5.00 11.22
CA LYS A 8 -25.24 5.27 11.39
C LYS A 8 -24.65 4.44 12.53
N SER A 9 -25.35 4.36 13.66
CA SER A 9 -24.95 3.52 14.80
C SER A 9 -24.91 2.04 14.46
N ASP A 10 -25.91 1.55 13.73
CA ASP A 10 -25.98 0.14 13.30
C ASP A 10 -24.85 -0.18 12.30
N ILE A 11 -24.56 0.68 11.33
CA ILE A 11 -23.43 0.51 10.39
C ILE A 11 -22.11 0.43 11.18
N LYS A 12 -21.92 1.29 12.17
CA LYS A 12 -20.73 1.27 13.05
C LYS A 12 -20.61 -0.07 13.78
N LYS A 13 -21.70 -0.57 14.35
CA LYS A 13 -21.73 -1.88 15.02
C LYS A 13 -21.40 -3.01 14.04
N TRP A 14 -22.04 -3.04 12.88
CA TRP A 14 -21.80 -4.06 11.86
C TRP A 14 -20.35 -4.04 11.35
N SER A 15 -19.75 -2.84 11.23
CA SER A 15 -18.34 -2.73 10.82
C SER A 15 -17.40 -3.39 11.83
N VAL A 16 -17.62 -3.17 13.14
CA VAL A 16 -16.84 -3.81 14.20
C VAL A 16 -17.03 -5.33 14.20
N GLU A 17 -18.25 -5.82 14.05
CA GLU A 17 -18.56 -7.27 13.95
C GLU A 17 -17.81 -7.93 12.76
N LEU A 18 -17.54 -7.17 11.71
CA LEU A 18 -16.81 -7.63 10.52
C LEU A 18 -15.30 -7.41 10.61
N GLY A 19 -14.80 -6.86 11.72
CA GLY A 19 -13.38 -6.66 12.00
C GLY A 19 -12.79 -5.36 11.46
N PHE A 20 -13.63 -4.36 11.15
CA PHE A 20 -13.13 -2.99 10.96
C PHE A 20 -12.88 -2.32 12.32
N ASP A 21 -11.79 -1.60 12.44
CA ASP A 21 -11.40 -0.93 13.70
C ASP A 21 -12.15 0.38 13.92
N GLN A 22 -12.50 1.04 12.82
CA GLN A 22 -13.16 2.33 12.85
C GLN A 22 -13.97 2.56 11.58
N MET A 23 -15.04 3.31 11.70
CA MET A 23 -15.86 3.84 10.63
C MET A 23 -16.11 5.32 10.88
N GLY A 24 -16.19 6.11 9.80
CA GLY A 24 -16.60 7.51 9.83
C GLY A 24 -17.28 7.92 8.55
N VAL A 25 -17.99 9.06 8.58
CA VAL A 25 -18.79 9.59 7.48
C VAL A 25 -18.27 10.95 7.09
N SER A 26 -17.95 11.15 5.81
CA SER A 26 -17.62 12.45 5.23
C SER A 26 -18.63 12.89 4.17
N GLY A 27 -18.59 14.17 3.80
CA GLY A 27 -19.12 14.65 2.53
C GLY A 27 -18.27 14.14 1.36
N ILE A 28 -18.68 14.54 0.16
CA ILE A 28 -18.01 14.14 -1.10
C ILE A 28 -16.96 15.14 -1.57
N GLU A 29 -16.82 16.28 -0.91
CA GLU A 29 -15.99 17.40 -1.36
C GLU A 29 -14.52 17.25 -0.88
N VAL A 30 -13.59 17.23 -1.84
CA VAL A 30 -12.14 17.17 -1.62
C VAL A 30 -11.38 18.10 -2.57
N LYS A 31 -11.88 19.32 -2.74
CA LYS A 31 -11.36 20.30 -3.74
C LYS A 31 -9.85 20.56 -3.58
N ASN A 32 -9.38 20.79 -2.37
CA ASN A 32 -7.95 21.06 -2.12
C ASN A 32 -7.07 19.86 -2.48
N ASP A 33 -7.58 18.62 -2.30
CA ASP A 33 -6.87 17.41 -2.65
C ASP A 33 -6.92 17.16 -4.16
N GLU A 34 -7.98 17.58 -4.85
CA GLU A 34 -8.05 17.60 -6.32
C GLU A 34 -6.96 18.49 -6.92
N GLU A 35 -6.78 19.70 -6.39
CA GLU A 35 -5.74 20.64 -6.84
C GLU A 35 -4.33 20.05 -6.66
N LYS A 36 -4.07 19.42 -5.52
CA LYS A 36 -2.80 18.73 -5.25
C LYS A 36 -2.57 17.55 -6.20
N LEU A 37 -3.61 16.76 -6.48
CA LEU A 37 -3.52 15.65 -7.44
C LEU A 37 -3.17 16.17 -8.84
N ILE A 38 -3.84 17.24 -9.29
CA ILE A 38 -3.60 17.84 -10.61
C ILE A 38 -2.14 18.33 -10.70
N GLN A 39 -1.64 19.00 -9.66
CA GLN A 39 -0.27 19.48 -9.64
C GLN A 39 0.73 18.32 -9.65
N TRP A 40 0.50 17.26 -8.89
CA TRP A 40 1.31 16.06 -8.83
C TRP A 40 1.39 15.34 -10.20
N LEU A 41 0.25 15.27 -10.93
CA LEU A 41 0.20 14.74 -12.29
C LEU A 41 0.98 15.63 -13.27
N LYS A 42 0.84 16.96 -13.20
CA LYS A 42 1.59 17.92 -14.04
C LYS A 42 3.10 17.80 -13.86
N ASN A 43 3.56 17.49 -12.64
CA ASN A 43 4.97 17.29 -12.31
C ASN A 43 5.47 15.89 -12.75
N ASN A 44 4.63 15.05 -13.35
CA ASN A 44 4.92 13.65 -13.71
C ASN A 44 5.37 12.79 -12.51
N HIS A 45 5.03 13.16 -11.27
CA HIS A 45 5.43 12.43 -10.07
C HIS A 45 4.77 11.06 -9.96
N HIS A 46 3.78 10.74 -10.78
CA HIS A 46 3.10 9.43 -10.85
C HIS A 46 3.90 8.38 -11.65
N GLY A 47 4.98 8.77 -12.34
CA GLY A 47 5.76 7.85 -13.16
C GLY A 47 4.93 7.13 -14.23
N SER A 48 5.09 5.83 -14.37
CA SER A 48 4.38 5.01 -15.36
C SER A 48 2.94 4.63 -14.97
N MET A 49 2.42 5.12 -13.84
CA MET A 49 1.05 4.82 -13.36
C MET A 49 -0.03 5.58 -14.15
N LYS A 50 -0.16 5.27 -15.46
CA LYS A 50 -1.13 5.92 -16.37
C LYS A 50 -2.58 5.86 -15.86
N TYR A 51 -2.92 4.87 -15.03
CA TYR A 51 -4.24 4.79 -14.41
C TYR A 51 -4.53 5.96 -13.46
N MET A 52 -3.51 6.67 -12.97
CA MET A 52 -3.70 7.89 -12.19
C MET A 52 -4.21 9.04 -13.05
N GLU A 53 -3.76 9.14 -14.30
CA GLU A 53 -4.21 10.15 -15.28
C GLU A 53 -5.58 9.79 -15.88
N LYS A 54 -5.79 8.49 -16.18
CA LYS A 54 -6.93 7.99 -16.97
C LYS A 54 -8.29 8.48 -16.49
N HIS A 55 -8.47 8.63 -15.19
CA HIS A 55 -9.73 9.08 -14.61
C HIS A 55 -9.74 10.58 -14.25
N GLY A 56 -8.59 11.24 -14.37
CA GLY A 56 -8.45 12.68 -14.15
C GLY A 56 -9.14 13.14 -12.87
N LYS A 57 -9.95 14.18 -13.01
CA LYS A 57 -10.69 14.81 -11.89
C LYS A 57 -11.73 13.90 -11.21
N LYS A 58 -12.20 12.85 -11.88
CA LYS A 58 -13.20 11.91 -11.29
C LYS A 58 -12.74 11.30 -9.98
N ARG A 59 -11.40 11.16 -9.77
CA ARG A 59 -10.83 10.65 -8.51
C ARG A 59 -11.24 11.50 -7.30
N ALA A 60 -11.42 12.79 -7.49
CA ALA A 60 -11.80 13.74 -6.45
C ALA A 60 -13.31 14.05 -6.45
N ARG A 61 -14.07 13.39 -7.31
CA ARG A 61 -15.48 13.73 -7.53
C ARG A 61 -16.36 12.49 -7.41
N PRO A 62 -16.62 12.01 -6.19
CA PRO A 62 -17.44 10.83 -5.96
C PRO A 62 -18.80 10.83 -6.66
N HIS A 63 -19.42 12.00 -6.85
CA HIS A 63 -20.70 12.14 -7.58
C HIS A 63 -20.60 11.86 -9.09
N GLU A 64 -19.41 12.05 -9.70
CA GLU A 64 -19.19 11.68 -11.11
C GLU A 64 -18.97 10.16 -11.25
N LEU A 65 -18.54 9.49 -10.16
CA LEU A 65 -18.36 8.04 -10.11
C LEU A 65 -19.66 7.32 -9.77
N ILE A 66 -20.39 7.85 -8.79
CA ILE A 66 -21.69 7.35 -8.33
C ILE A 66 -22.70 8.50 -8.38
N PRO A 67 -23.55 8.58 -9.42
CA PRO A 67 -24.59 9.60 -9.53
C PRO A 67 -25.51 9.60 -8.30
N GLY A 68 -25.78 10.78 -7.76
CA GLY A 68 -26.60 10.96 -6.55
C GLY A 68 -25.84 10.77 -5.24
N ALA A 69 -24.53 10.56 -5.25
CA ALA A 69 -23.72 10.47 -4.05
C ALA A 69 -23.80 11.74 -3.19
N LEU A 70 -24.07 11.59 -1.91
CA LEU A 70 -24.14 12.66 -0.90
C LEU A 70 -23.09 12.46 0.21
N ARG A 71 -22.73 11.21 0.53
CA ARG A 71 -21.84 10.85 1.63
C ARG A 71 -20.86 9.75 1.21
N VAL A 72 -19.74 9.73 1.90
CA VAL A 72 -18.78 8.62 1.85
C VAL A 72 -18.61 8.06 3.26
N ILE A 73 -18.83 6.77 3.40
CA ILE A 73 -18.56 6.03 4.63
C ILE A 73 -17.18 5.40 4.47
N SER A 74 -16.19 5.89 5.20
CA SER A 74 -14.83 5.35 5.21
C SER A 74 -14.64 4.37 6.36
N PHE A 75 -13.93 3.29 6.10
CA PHE A 75 -13.61 2.24 7.05
C PHE A 75 -12.11 2.06 7.14
N ARG A 76 -11.64 1.65 8.32
CA ARG A 76 -10.25 1.30 8.58
C ARG A 76 -10.15 -0.12 9.11
N MET A 77 -9.13 -0.87 8.63
CA MET A 77 -8.86 -2.25 9.03
C MET A 77 -7.36 -2.47 9.20
N THR A 78 -6.91 -2.74 10.40
CA THR A 78 -5.49 -2.94 10.75
C THR A 78 -4.93 -4.23 10.14
N TYR A 79 -3.64 -4.19 9.71
CA TYR A 79 -2.93 -5.34 9.14
C TYR A 79 -1.53 -5.60 9.72
N HIS A 80 -1.11 -4.84 10.74
CA HIS A 80 0.26 -4.87 11.24
C HIS A 80 0.54 -6.07 12.17
N PHE A 81 1.68 -6.74 11.97
CA PHE A 81 2.12 -7.91 12.74
C PHE A 81 3.48 -7.75 13.40
N PHE A 82 4.37 -6.95 12.83
CA PHE A 82 5.72 -6.83 13.32
C PHE A 82 5.93 -5.50 14.03
N ASP A 83 6.54 -5.56 15.21
CA ASP A 83 7.00 -4.35 15.88
C ASP A 83 8.18 -3.70 15.13
N LYS A 84 8.58 -2.52 15.61
CA LYS A 84 9.66 -1.74 14.99
C LYS A 84 10.98 -2.52 15.00
N GLU A 85 11.34 -3.14 16.12
CA GLU A 85 12.60 -3.85 16.31
C GLU A 85 12.75 -5.03 15.33
N LEU A 86 11.71 -5.84 15.20
CA LEU A 86 11.70 -6.95 14.25
C LEU A 86 11.73 -6.45 12.80
N SER A 87 11.01 -5.36 12.51
CA SER A 87 11.03 -4.74 11.18
C SER A 87 12.42 -4.21 10.81
N GLU A 88 13.10 -3.52 11.73
CA GLU A 88 14.48 -3.03 11.56
C GLU A 88 15.47 -4.20 11.38
N LYS A 89 15.34 -5.26 12.18
CA LYS A 89 16.16 -6.47 12.04
C LYS A 89 16.01 -7.08 10.64
N ARG A 90 14.80 -7.17 10.12
CA ARG A 90 14.54 -7.70 8.76
C ARG A 90 15.09 -6.79 7.66
N LEU A 91 15.02 -5.47 7.83
CA LEU A 91 15.60 -4.51 6.89
C LEU A 91 17.13 -4.59 6.83
N ASN A 92 17.77 -4.90 7.96
CA ASN A 92 19.22 -4.97 8.09
C ASN A 92 19.81 -6.35 7.76
N ASP A 93 18.98 -7.38 7.55
CA ASP A 93 19.46 -8.70 7.14
C ASP A 93 19.54 -8.80 5.61
N SER A 94 20.73 -8.56 5.08
CA SER A 94 21.00 -8.55 3.63
C SER A 94 20.78 -9.88 2.92
N LYS A 95 20.61 -11.00 3.67
CA LYS A 95 20.34 -12.35 3.13
C LYS A 95 18.85 -12.65 3.02
N LYS A 96 18.02 -11.88 3.72
CA LYS A 96 16.57 -12.06 3.78
C LYS A 96 15.85 -11.06 2.90
N ALA A 97 14.74 -11.50 2.35
CA ALA A 97 13.88 -10.64 1.56
C ALA A 97 13.01 -9.76 2.47
N TYR A 98 13.01 -8.45 2.23
CA TYR A 98 12.02 -7.57 2.81
C TYR A 98 10.82 -7.43 1.88
N ILE A 99 9.65 -7.78 2.38
CA ILE A 99 8.34 -7.60 1.74
C ILE A 99 7.52 -6.70 2.65
N ALA A 100 6.89 -5.67 2.09
CA ALA A 100 6.05 -4.75 2.84
C ALA A 100 4.95 -5.51 3.60
N ASN A 101 4.72 -5.14 4.86
CA ASN A 101 3.86 -5.86 5.80
C ASN A 101 2.46 -6.13 5.24
N TYR A 102 1.88 -5.18 4.51
CA TYR A 102 0.55 -5.33 3.94
C TYR A 102 0.40 -6.47 2.93
N ALA A 103 1.51 -6.91 2.33
CA ALA A 103 1.52 -7.91 1.26
C ALA A 103 1.88 -9.33 1.74
N LEU A 104 2.25 -9.50 3.01
CA LEU A 104 2.67 -10.78 3.56
C LEU A 104 1.54 -11.82 3.65
N GLY A 105 0.31 -11.36 3.86
CA GLY A 105 -0.86 -12.20 4.00
C GLY A 105 -1.63 -12.43 2.69
N ARG A 106 -2.93 -12.64 2.86
CA ARG A 106 -3.88 -12.75 1.76
C ARG A 106 -4.13 -11.36 1.13
N ASP A 107 -4.48 -11.36 -0.16
CA ASP A 107 -4.87 -10.15 -0.88
C ASP A 107 -6.06 -9.45 -0.18
N TYR A 108 -5.76 -8.30 0.43
CA TYR A 108 -6.70 -7.50 1.23
C TYR A 108 -7.92 -7.03 0.43
N HIS A 109 -7.78 -6.82 -0.87
CA HIS A 109 -8.90 -6.40 -1.72
C HIS A 109 -10.07 -7.39 -1.63
N LYS A 110 -9.80 -8.69 -1.68
CA LYS A 110 -10.84 -9.73 -1.63
C LYS A 110 -11.48 -9.82 -0.26
N THR A 111 -10.66 -9.79 0.78
CA THR A 111 -11.11 -9.87 2.18
C THR A 111 -12.00 -8.68 2.52
N ILE A 112 -11.54 -7.46 2.25
CA ILE A 112 -12.28 -6.23 2.58
C ILE A 112 -13.55 -6.11 1.72
N ARG A 113 -13.48 -6.37 0.41
CA ARG A 113 -14.67 -6.33 -0.47
C ARG A 113 -15.76 -7.30 -0.01
N SER A 114 -15.39 -8.50 0.42
CA SER A 114 -16.35 -9.47 0.97
C SER A 114 -17.08 -8.94 2.20
N LYS A 115 -16.37 -8.21 3.07
CA LYS A 115 -16.92 -7.60 4.28
C LYS A 115 -17.81 -6.38 3.96
N LEU A 116 -17.37 -5.50 3.05
CA LEU A 116 -18.17 -4.36 2.58
C LEU A 116 -19.47 -4.81 1.91
N LYS A 117 -19.44 -5.91 1.12
CA LYS A 117 -20.64 -6.48 0.53
C LYS A 117 -21.67 -6.89 1.59
N LYS A 118 -21.24 -7.42 2.74
CA LYS A 118 -22.14 -7.76 3.85
C LYS A 118 -22.74 -6.50 4.50
N ILE A 119 -21.96 -5.41 4.64
CA ILE A 119 -22.47 -4.12 5.13
C ILE A 119 -23.53 -3.57 4.17
N ILE A 120 -23.22 -3.54 2.87
CA ILE A 120 -24.17 -3.06 1.83
C ILE A 120 -25.46 -3.86 1.85
N GLY A 121 -25.39 -5.19 1.97
CA GLY A 121 -26.59 -6.02 2.07
C GLY A 121 -27.51 -5.63 3.23
N ARG A 122 -26.93 -5.23 4.37
CA ARG A 122 -27.71 -4.72 5.53
C ARG A 122 -28.23 -3.29 5.34
N ILE A 123 -27.51 -2.46 4.57
CA ILE A 123 -27.93 -1.07 4.27
C ILE A 123 -28.98 -1.03 3.16
N SER A 124 -28.99 -1.98 2.22
CA SER A 124 -29.86 -1.97 1.04
C SER A 124 -31.35 -1.95 1.38
N ASP A 125 -31.73 -2.40 2.57
CA ASP A 125 -33.08 -2.31 3.08
C ASP A 125 -33.52 -0.85 3.39
N HIS A 126 -32.55 0.08 3.40
CA HIS A 126 -32.76 1.49 3.77
C HIS A 126 -32.44 2.47 2.63
N SER A 127 -31.91 2.01 1.50
CA SER A 127 -31.46 2.88 0.39
C SER A 127 -31.36 2.14 -0.94
N ASN A 128 -31.16 2.91 -2.03
CA ASN A 128 -30.88 2.37 -3.37
C ASN A 128 -29.40 1.98 -3.58
N ILE A 129 -28.64 1.75 -2.52
CA ILE A 129 -27.24 1.39 -2.60
C ILE A 129 -27.04 0.06 -3.35
N LYS A 130 -26.05 0.00 -4.20
CA LYS A 130 -25.74 -1.18 -5.04
C LYS A 130 -24.35 -1.73 -4.73
N GLU A 131 -24.10 -2.98 -5.10
CA GLU A 131 -22.78 -3.61 -4.94
C GLU A 131 -21.62 -2.83 -5.57
N LYS A 132 -21.86 -1.99 -6.56
CA LYS A 132 -20.87 -1.15 -7.22
C LYS A 132 -20.45 0.10 -6.44
N ASN A 133 -21.04 0.35 -5.28
CA ASN A 133 -20.83 1.56 -4.49
C ASN A 133 -19.74 1.40 -3.43
N TYR A 134 -19.04 0.26 -3.37
CA TYR A 134 -17.92 0.05 -2.45
C TYR A 134 -16.59 -0.04 -3.18
N PHE A 135 -15.56 0.47 -2.54
CA PHE A 135 -14.23 0.64 -3.11
C PHE A 135 -13.16 0.22 -2.11
N VAL A 136 -12.05 -0.30 -2.64
CA VAL A 136 -10.84 -0.64 -1.89
C VAL A 136 -9.67 -0.44 -2.84
N ASP A 137 -8.85 0.58 -2.62
CA ASP A 137 -7.59 0.92 -3.29
C ASP A 137 -7.68 1.06 -4.84
N SER A 138 -8.12 0.05 -5.54
CA SER A 138 -8.04 -0.01 -7.02
C SER A 138 -9.05 0.87 -7.77
N ALA A 139 -9.87 1.67 -7.08
CA ALA A 139 -10.85 2.57 -7.69
C ALA A 139 -10.32 4.01 -7.87
N PRO A 140 -10.93 4.80 -8.79
CA PRO A 140 -10.57 6.20 -8.93
C PRO A 140 -11.21 7.06 -7.81
N VAL A 141 -10.78 6.86 -6.57
CA VAL A 141 -11.24 7.55 -5.37
C VAL A 141 -10.04 8.10 -4.60
N LEU A 142 -10.12 9.30 -4.06
CA LEU A 142 -9.13 9.86 -3.14
C LEU A 142 -9.41 9.39 -1.70
N GLU A 143 -9.25 8.08 -1.47
CA GLU A 143 -9.60 7.40 -0.22
C GLU A 143 -9.02 8.09 1.02
N ARG A 144 -7.72 8.44 1.00
CA ARG A 144 -7.06 9.10 2.14
C ARG A 144 -7.66 10.46 2.48
N ALA A 145 -8.06 11.25 1.49
CA ALA A 145 -8.69 12.55 1.70
C ALA A 145 -10.09 12.40 2.30
N LEU A 146 -10.88 11.47 1.80
CA LEU A 146 -12.21 11.15 2.31
C LEU A 146 -12.16 10.58 3.71
N ALA A 147 -11.25 9.64 3.98
CA ALA A 147 -11.04 9.05 5.29
C ALA A 147 -10.55 10.08 6.33
N ARG A 148 -9.69 11.05 5.93
CA ARG A 148 -9.33 12.19 6.78
C ARG A 148 -10.56 13.03 7.13
N ASN A 149 -11.38 13.36 6.14
CA ASN A 149 -12.60 14.14 6.33
C ASN A 149 -13.64 13.39 7.18
N ALA A 150 -13.61 12.04 7.16
CA ALA A 150 -14.43 11.18 7.99
C ALA A 150 -13.86 10.95 9.41
N GLY A 151 -12.75 11.61 9.78
CA GLY A 151 -12.18 11.52 11.13
C GLY A 151 -11.37 10.26 11.41
N LEU A 152 -10.96 9.50 10.39
CA LEU A 152 -10.19 8.27 10.57
C LEU A 152 -8.71 8.52 10.91
N GLY A 153 -8.21 9.71 10.62
CA GLY A 153 -6.84 10.12 10.84
C GLY A 153 -6.48 11.35 10.00
N TRP A 154 -5.24 11.79 10.04
CA TRP A 154 -4.72 12.86 9.20
C TRP A 154 -3.76 12.31 8.13
N ILE A 155 -3.59 13.06 7.05
CA ILE A 155 -2.56 12.72 6.05
C ILE A 155 -1.22 13.22 6.58
N GLY A 156 -0.28 12.31 6.84
CA GLY A 156 1.06 12.64 7.34
C GLY A 156 1.99 13.19 6.27
N LYS A 157 3.17 13.71 6.69
CA LYS A 157 4.21 14.19 5.75
C LYS A 157 4.68 13.12 4.76
N ASN A 158 4.56 11.84 5.12
CA ASN A 158 4.81 10.67 4.25
C ASN A 158 3.65 10.33 3.31
N THR A 159 2.63 11.17 3.24
CA THR A 159 1.40 10.99 2.46
C THR A 159 0.48 9.84 2.89
N ASN A 160 0.80 9.08 3.92
CA ASN A 160 -0.08 8.05 4.47
C ASN A 160 -1.12 8.65 5.42
N LEU A 161 -2.26 7.97 5.58
CA LEU A 161 -3.21 8.31 6.63
C LEU A 161 -2.67 7.77 7.97
N ILE A 162 -2.61 8.64 8.99
CA ILE A 162 -2.10 8.31 10.32
C ILE A 162 -3.21 8.52 11.35
N ASN A 163 -3.39 7.57 12.25
CA ASN A 163 -4.32 7.67 13.37
C ASN A 163 -3.56 7.76 14.70
N LYS A 164 -3.95 8.66 15.58
CA LYS A 164 -3.27 8.89 16.87
C LYS A 164 -3.22 7.68 17.80
N ASN A 165 -4.15 6.74 17.67
CA ASN A 165 -4.28 5.58 18.55
C ASN A 165 -3.90 4.24 17.89
N HIS A 166 -3.60 4.25 16.55
CA HIS A 166 -3.40 3.02 15.77
C HIS A 166 -2.26 3.16 14.75
N GLY A 167 -1.56 4.30 14.70
CA GLY A 167 -0.51 4.51 13.70
C GLY A 167 -1.05 4.59 12.28
N SER A 168 -0.34 3.98 11.33
CA SER A 168 -0.69 3.99 9.90
C SER A 168 -0.78 2.60 9.25
N TRP A 169 -0.69 1.53 10.04
CA TRP A 169 -0.68 0.15 9.57
C TRP A 169 -2.09 -0.41 9.35
N PHE A 170 -2.85 0.21 8.44
CA PHE A 170 -4.22 -0.20 8.15
C PHE A 170 -4.59 0.06 6.69
N PHE A 171 -5.53 -0.73 6.20
CA PHE A 171 -6.21 -0.51 4.93
C PHE A 171 -7.36 0.47 5.11
N ILE A 172 -7.70 1.17 4.02
CA ILE A 172 -8.85 2.05 3.91
C ILE A 172 -9.83 1.42 2.92
N ALA A 173 -11.11 1.63 3.16
CA ALA A 173 -12.15 1.20 2.25
C ALA A 173 -13.34 2.16 2.35
N GLU A 174 -14.10 2.33 1.27
CA GLU A 174 -15.21 3.28 1.19
C GLU A 174 -16.49 2.65 0.67
N ILE A 175 -17.61 3.17 1.18
CA ILE A 175 -18.92 3.03 0.58
C ILE A 175 -19.41 4.44 0.22
N ILE A 176 -19.70 4.68 -1.06
CA ILE A 176 -20.28 5.93 -1.53
C ILE A 176 -21.80 5.77 -1.58
N THR A 177 -22.54 6.68 -0.96
CA THR A 177 -23.99 6.53 -0.76
C THR A 177 -24.77 7.86 -0.97
N ASP A 178 -26.04 7.72 -1.32
CA ASP A 178 -27.05 8.77 -1.35
C ASP A 178 -27.75 8.99 0.00
N ILE A 179 -27.43 8.18 1.01
CA ILE A 179 -28.01 8.32 2.36
C ILE A 179 -27.38 9.53 3.05
N GLU A 180 -28.20 10.45 3.51
CA GLU A 180 -27.74 11.68 4.16
C GLU A 180 -27.39 11.47 5.65
N LEU A 181 -26.41 10.59 5.90
CA LEU A 181 -25.89 10.33 7.24
C LEU A 181 -25.24 11.59 7.83
N GLU A 182 -25.29 11.72 9.15
CA GLU A 182 -24.59 12.77 9.90
C GLU A 182 -23.07 12.68 9.68
N LEU A 183 -22.43 13.81 9.36
CA LEU A 183 -20.99 13.90 9.13
C LEU A 183 -20.20 13.75 10.44
N ASP A 184 -19.04 13.12 10.34
CA ASP A 184 -18.04 13.13 11.40
C ASP A 184 -17.08 14.31 11.22
N GLN A 185 -16.34 14.68 12.27
CA GLN A 185 -15.40 15.78 12.20
C GLN A 185 -14.06 15.32 11.66
N PRO A 186 -13.41 16.06 10.74
CA PRO A 186 -12.08 15.77 10.26
C PRO A 186 -11.05 15.68 11.40
N SER A 187 -10.06 14.81 11.22
CA SER A 187 -8.93 14.74 12.13
C SER A 187 -7.96 15.90 11.92
N THR A 188 -7.40 16.43 13.00
CA THR A 188 -6.32 17.43 12.96
C THR A 188 -4.97 16.80 12.66
N ASP A 189 -4.06 17.57 12.06
CA ASP A 189 -2.68 17.15 11.80
C ASP A 189 -1.85 17.17 13.11
N HIS A 190 -1.04 16.12 13.30
CA HIS A 190 -0.17 15.96 14.45
C HIS A 190 1.30 15.67 14.06
N CYS A 191 1.70 15.87 12.81
CA CYS A 191 3.10 15.71 12.40
C CYS A 191 4.01 16.79 12.99
N GLY A 192 3.50 18.02 13.18
CA GLY A 192 4.28 19.13 13.76
C GLY A 192 5.63 19.33 13.08
N SER A 193 6.69 19.46 13.88
CA SER A 193 8.08 19.64 13.41
C SER A 193 8.78 18.33 13.03
N CYS A 194 8.20 17.15 13.27
CA CYS A 194 8.81 15.85 12.99
C CYS A 194 9.05 15.65 11.48
N ASN A 195 10.26 15.19 11.12
CA ASN A 195 10.66 14.88 9.73
C ASN A 195 11.18 13.44 9.56
N GLU A 196 11.06 12.57 10.56
CA GLU A 196 11.59 11.20 10.56
C GLU A 196 11.33 10.44 9.25
N CYS A 197 10.10 10.50 8.72
CA CYS A 197 9.75 9.79 7.48
C CYS A 197 10.46 10.36 6.24
N ILE A 198 10.87 11.62 6.26
CA ILE A 198 11.63 12.26 5.18
C ILE A 198 13.09 11.84 5.27
N ASP A 199 13.65 11.91 6.48
CA ASP A 199 15.07 11.66 6.75
C ASP A 199 15.45 10.19 6.53
N VAL A 200 14.56 9.25 6.87
CA VAL A 200 14.81 7.80 6.71
C VAL A 200 14.50 7.28 5.31
N CYS A 201 13.92 8.07 4.40
CA CYS A 201 13.58 7.61 3.07
C CYS A 201 14.84 7.29 2.25
N PRO A 202 15.13 6.00 1.93
CA PRO A 202 16.41 5.63 1.34
C PRO A 202 16.67 6.27 -0.02
N THR A 203 15.63 6.62 -0.74
CA THR A 203 15.69 7.20 -2.09
C THR A 203 15.27 8.67 -2.14
N SER A 204 15.04 9.29 -0.99
CA SER A 204 14.54 10.68 -0.89
C SER A 204 13.29 10.92 -1.75
N ALA A 205 12.38 9.94 -1.75
CA ALA A 205 11.14 9.99 -2.53
C ALA A 205 10.12 10.99 -1.95
N ILE A 206 10.16 11.27 -0.64
CA ILE A 206 9.36 12.31 0.02
C ILE A 206 10.13 13.62 -0.17
N ILE A 207 9.81 14.34 -1.25
CA ILE A 207 10.56 15.53 -1.73
C ILE A 207 10.27 16.80 -0.92
N ALA A 208 9.13 16.82 -0.26
CA ALA A 208 8.70 17.85 0.68
C ALA A 208 7.63 17.27 1.62
N PRO A 209 7.33 17.90 2.77
CA PRO A 209 6.19 17.52 3.59
C PRO A 209 4.92 17.40 2.76
N TYR A 210 4.27 16.23 2.82
CA TYR A 210 3.01 15.90 2.10
C TYR A 210 3.16 15.76 0.58
N GLU A 211 4.39 15.72 0.05
CA GLU A 211 4.67 15.58 -1.38
C GLU A 211 5.62 14.42 -1.65
N LEU A 212 5.20 13.49 -2.52
CA LEU A 212 5.93 12.29 -2.89
C LEU A 212 6.17 12.25 -4.40
N ASP A 213 7.43 12.07 -4.83
CA ASP A 213 7.75 11.67 -6.19
C ASP A 213 7.76 10.13 -6.27
N ALA A 214 6.71 9.55 -6.86
CA ALA A 214 6.60 8.10 -6.94
C ALA A 214 7.74 7.46 -7.74
N ARG A 215 8.34 8.15 -8.70
CA ARG A 215 9.45 7.64 -9.53
C ARG A 215 10.68 7.26 -8.70
N LYS A 216 10.82 7.87 -7.52
CA LYS A 216 11.88 7.57 -6.55
C LYS A 216 11.43 6.58 -5.47
N CYS A 217 10.12 6.39 -5.26
CA CYS A 217 9.61 5.56 -4.17
C CYS A 217 9.87 4.07 -4.43
N ILE A 218 10.50 3.39 -3.48
CA ILE A 218 10.80 1.95 -3.57
C ILE A 218 9.52 1.13 -3.78
N SER A 219 8.39 1.52 -3.16
CA SER A 219 7.11 0.84 -3.40
C SER A 219 6.70 0.93 -4.87
N TYR A 220 6.84 2.09 -5.50
CA TYR A 220 6.59 2.24 -6.93
C TYR A 220 7.56 1.41 -7.76
N LEU A 221 8.86 1.51 -7.49
CA LEU A 221 9.91 0.83 -8.25
C LEU A 221 9.76 -0.68 -8.23
N THR A 222 9.33 -1.25 -7.10
CA THR A 222 9.22 -2.70 -6.91
C THR A 222 7.84 -3.28 -7.24
N ILE A 223 6.78 -2.45 -7.32
CA ILE A 223 5.39 -2.91 -7.54
C ILE A 223 4.85 -2.45 -8.89
N GLU A 224 4.89 -1.14 -9.16
CA GLU A 224 4.18 -0.51 -10.27
C GLU A 224 5.06 -0.36 -11.52
N ASN A 225 6.33 -0.03 -11.33
CA ASN A 225 7.29 0.04 -12.44
C ASN A 225 7.45 -1.34 -13.09
N LYS A 226 7.20 -1.43 -14.40
CA LYS A 226 7.35 -2.67 -15.20
C LYS A 226 8.60 -2.68 -16.07
N GLU A 227 9.38 -1.60 -16.00
CA GLU A 227 10.61 -1.39 -16.75
C GLU A 227 11.83 -1.58 -15.86
N SER A 228 13.02 -1.33 -16.41
CA SER A 228 14.27 -1.33 -15.65
C SER A 228 14.21 -0.34 -14.48
N ILE A 229 14.81 -0.71 -13.36
CA ILE A 229 15.04 0.19 -12.23
C ILE A 229 16.28 1.02 -12.56
N PRO A 230 16.22 2.36 -12.50
CA PRO A 230 17.38 3.22 -12.72
C PRO A 230 18.57 2.81 -11.83
N THR A 231 19.78 2.81 -12.38
CA THR A 231 20.98 2.29 -11.70
C THR A 231 21.21 2.97 -10.35
N GLU A 232 21.02 4.28 -10.28
CA GLU A 232 21.19 5.09 -9.07
C GLU A 232 20.17 4.78 -7.97
N MET A 233 19.07 4.08 -8.31
CA MET A 233 18.05 3.66 -7.36
C MET A 233 18.27 2.24 -6.83
N ARG A 234 19.16 1.43 -7.45
CA ARG A 234 19.31 0.00 -7.13
C ARG A 234 19.94 -0.22 -5.76
N GLU A 235 21.02 0.50 -5.44
CA GLU A 235 21.69 0.38 -4.14
C GLU A 235 20.78 0.81 -2.98
N PRO A 236 20.09 1.98 -3.00
CA PRO A 236 19.16 2.38 -1.93
C PRO A 236 17.98 1.42 -1.68
N ILE A 237 17.62 0.57 -2.62
CA ILE A 237 16.55 -0.43 -2.44
C ILE A 237 16.93 -1.45 -1.36
N GLY A 238 18.22 -1.76 -1.21
CA GLY A 238 18.68 -2.76 -0.23
C GLY A 238 18.06 -4.14 -0.49
N ASN A 239 17.46 -4.73 0.53
CA ASN A 239 16.83 -6.05 0.47
C ASN A 239 15.32 -6.02 0.18
N ARG A 240 14.74 -4.87 -0.17
CA ARG A 240 13.30 -4.67 -0.40
C ARG A 240 12.90 -5.18 -1.77
N ILE A 241 12.25 -6.34 -1.80
CA ILE A 241 11.84 -6.99 -3.06
C ILE A 241 10.39 -6.67 -3.48
N PHE A 242 9.56 -6.19 -2.54
CA PHE A 242 8.17 -5.81 -2.82
C PHE A 242 7.69 -4.78 -1.80
N GLY A 243 7.45 -3.56 -2.24
CA GLY A 243 7.04 -2.46 -1.37
C GLY A 243 8.17 -1.95 -0.48
N CYS A 244 7.81 -1.03 0.40
CA CYS A 244 8.71 -0.39 1.34
C CYS A 244 7.89 0.19 2.50
N ASP A 245 8.33 -0.04 3.72
CA ASP A 245 7.64 0.42 4.91
C ASP A 245 8.47 1.42 5.74
N ASP A 246 9.64 1.87 5.27
CA ASP A 246 10.57 2.71 6.05
C ASP A 246 9.88 3.92 6.65
N CYS A 247 9.14 4.68 5.87
CA CYS A 247 8.43 5.87 6.34
C CYS A 247 7.29 5.56 7.34
N GLN A 248 6.90 4.29 7.48
CA GLN A 248 5.95 3.83 8.49
C GLN A 248 6.69 3.28 9.72
N ILE A 249 7.73 2.44 9.55
CA ILE A 249 8.51 1.83 10.63
C ILE A 249 9.07 2.92 11.57
N PHE A 250 9.64 3.98 10.99
CA PHE A 250 10.25 5.06 11.74
C PHE A 250 9.28 6.17 12.17
N CYS A 251 8.00 6.10 11.77
CA CYS A 251 7.01 7.07 12.19
C CYS A 251 6.69 6.93 13.70
N PRO A 252 6.90 7.98 14.52
CA PRO A 252 6.68 7.91 15.97
C PRO A 252 5.24 7.51 16.35
N TRP A 253 4.27 7.77 15.49
CA TRP A 253 2.87 7.44 15.74
C TRP A 253 2.61 5.94 15.63
N ASN A 254 3.48 5.17 14.97
CA ASN A 254 3.32 3.72 14.83
C ASN A 254 3.65 2.93 16.10
N LYS A 255 4.20 3.57 17.15
CA LYS A 255 4.29 2.97 18.50
C LYS A 255 2.93 2.64 19.11
N PHE A 256 1.85 3.24 18.59
CA PHE A 256 0.47 2.98 19.00
C PHE A 256 -0.25 1.95 18.12
N ALA A 257 0.45 1.37 17.15
CA ALA A 257 -0.12 0.35 16.28
C ALA A 257 -0.61 -0.86 17.09
N LYS A 258 -1.69 -1.46 16.61
CA LYS A 258 -2.32 -2.62 17.26
C LYS A 258 -2.19 -3.85 16.36
N THR A 259 -2.17 -5.02 16.98
CA THR A 259 -2.22 -6.28 16.26
C THR A 259 -3.61 -6.48 15.64
N PRO A 260 -3.71 -6.91 14.38
CA PRO A 260 -4.99 -7.17 13.72
C PRO A 260 -5.71 -8.38 14.30
N VAL A 261 -7.03 -8.39 14.14
CA VAL A 261 -7.90 -9.51 14.53
C VAL A 261 -8.21 -10.44 13.34
N ILE A 262 -7.69 -10.12 12.16
CA ILE A 262 -8.05 -10.80 10.90
C ILE A 262 -6.94 -11.77 10.49
N ASP A 263 -7.21 -13.06 10.59
CA ASP A 263 -6.27 -14.14 10.22
C ASP A 263 -5.82 -14.07 8.75
N ASP A 264 -6.68 -13.60 7.85
CA ASP A 264 -6.34 -13.41 6.42
C ASP A 264 -5.08 -12.55 6.21
N PHE A 265 -4.74 -11.68 7.15
CA PHE A 265 -3.57 -10.79 7.04
C PHE A 265 -2.31 -11.35 7.68
N MET A 266 -2.41 -12.50 8.39
CA MET A 266 -1.25 -13.18 8.93
C MET A 266 -0.21 -13.47 7.84
N PRO A 267 1.08 -13.28 8.13
CA PRO A 267 2.14 -13.64 7.18
C PRO A 267 2.03 -15.09 6.74
N ARG A 268 2.24 -15.32 5.45
CA ARG A 268 2.34 -16.69 4.93
C ARG A 268 3.74 -17.22 5.21
N ASP A 269 3.85 -18.45 5.67
CA ASP A 269 5.13 -19.13 6.00
C ASP A 269 6.17 -18.94 4.89
N VAL A 270 5.74 -18.96 3.63
CA VAL A 270 6.62 -18.85 2.46
C VAL A 270 7.29 -17.48 2.33
N PHE A 271 6.78 -16.45 3.02
CA PHE A 271 7.28 -15.06 2.98
C PHE A 271 7.85 -14.59 4.32
N GLU A 272 7.53 -15.26 5.41
CA GLU A 272 7.79 -14.74 6.77
C GLU A 272 9.29 -14.55 7.06
N ASP A 273 10.13 -15.48 6.65
CA ASP A 273 11.59 -15.42 6.84
C ASP A 273 12.34 -15.88 5.58
N ALA A 274 11.87 -15.48 4.43
CA ALA A 274 12.35 -15.99 3.16
C ALA A 274 13.74 -15.47 2.80
N SER A 275 14.67 -16.38 2.46
CA SER A 275 15.96 -15.97 1.94
C SER A 275 15.87 -15.53 0.48
N LEU A 276 16.62 -14.49 0.11
CA LEU A 276 16.69 -13.97 -1.26
C LEU A 276 17.04 -15.08 -2.25
N LYS A 277 18.04 -15.92 -1.92
CA LYS A 277 18.45 -17.04 -2.78
C LYS A 277 17.36 -18.08 -2.99
N SER A 278 16.55 -18.39 -1.97
CA SER A 278 15.47 -19.36 -2.10
C SER A 278 14.35 -18.83 -2.99
N LEU A 279 14.00 -17.56 -2.86
CA LEU A 279 12.97 -16.90 -3.66
C LEU A 279 13.40 -16.71 -5.12
N PHE A 280 14.69 -16.41 -5.37
CA PHE A 280 15.22 -16.26 -6.71
C PHE A 280 15.24 -17.56 -7.52
N LYS A 281 15.34 -18.71 -6.85
CA LYS A 281 15.31 -20.05 -7.48
C LYS A 281 13.94 -20.41 -8.05
N TRP A 282 12.87 -19.80 -7.58
CA TRP A 282 11.52 -20.18 -8.04
C TRP A 282 11.39 -20.11 -9.56
N THR A 283 10.72 -21.11 -10.12
CA THR A 283 10.21 -21.08 -11.49
C THR A 283 8.97 -20.20 -11.56
N GLU A 284 8.52 -19.84 -12.75
CA GLU A 284 7.28 -19.07 -12.93
C GLU A 284 6.05 -19.84 -12.41
N GLU A 285 6.02 -21.16 -12.58
CA GLU A 285 4.96 -22.04 -12.05
C GLU A 285 4.94 -22.04 -10.53
N GLU A 286 6.11 -22.16 -9.89
CA GLU A 286 6.23 -22.10 -8.43
C GLU A 286 5.82 -20.73 -7.90
N TRP A 287 6.25 -19.65 -8.56
CA TRP A 287 5.85 -18.29 -8.22
C TRP A 287 4.33 -18.13 -8.34
N ASP A 288 3.72 -18.56 -9.45
CA ASP A 288 2.26 -18.48 -9.64
C ASP A 288 1.52 -19.22 -8.54
N LYS A 289 1.93 -20.44 -8.21
CA LYS A 289 1.32 -21.27 -7.16
C LYS A 289 1.46 -20.63 -5.78
N LYS A 290 2.68 -20.18 -5.42
CA LYS A 290 3.00 -19.69 -4.07
C LYS A 290 2.44 -18.28 -3.82
N THR A 291 2.32 -17.44 -4.86
CA THR A 291 1.77 -16.07 -4.76
C THR A 291 0.26 -16.00 -4.99
N LYS A 292 -0.40 -17.10 -5.31
CA LYS A 292 -1.85 -17.13 -5.58
C LYS A 292 -2.64 -16.52 -4.43
N GLY A 293 -3.46 -15.49 -4.74
CA GLY A 293 -4.25 -14.75 -3.74
C GLY A 293 -3.43 -13.86 -2.83
N SER A 294 -2.24 -13.41 -3.25
CA SER A 294 -1.41 -12.40 -2.59
C SER A 294 -1.31 -11.14 -3.46
N ALA A 295 -1.15 -9.98 -2.82
CA ALA A 295 -0.90 -8.70 -3.48
C ALA A 295 0.43 -8.69 -4.27
N ILE A 296 1.39 -9.54 -3.92
CA ILE A 296 2.70 -9.69 -4.57
C ILE A 296 2.57 -9.95 -6.08
N ARG A 297 1.49 -10.57 -6.52
CA ARG A 297 1.22 -10.81 -7.95
C ARG A 297 1.21 -9.53 -8.81
N ARG A 298 1.05 -8.37 -8.21
CA ARG A 298 1.07 -7.06 -8.88
C ARG A 298 2.40 -6.79 -9.60
N SER A 299 3.54 -7.26 -9.04
CA SER A 299 4.85 -7.10 -9.67
C SER A 299 5.00 -7.92 -10.96
N GLY A 300 4.32 -9.06 -11.09
CA GLY A 300 4.58 -10.08 -12.10
C GLY A 300 5.87 -10.86 -11.83
N TYR A 301 6.06 -12.01 -12.50
CA TYR A 301 7.23 -12.86 -12.29
C TYR A 301 8.55 -12.17 -12.70
N GLN A 302 8.55 -11.46 -13.82
CA GLN A 302 9.74 -10.71 -14.27
C GLN A 302 10.12 -9.61 -13.27
N GLY A 303 9.14 -8.83 -12.79
CA GLY A 303 9.36 -7.80 -11.77
C GLY A 303 9.85 -8.40 -10.45
N TRP A 304 9.31 -9.56 -10.06
CA TRP A 304 9.77 -10.32 -8.89
C TRP A 304 11.25 -10.69 -8.99
N LEU A 305 11.68 -11.31 -10.09
CA LEU A 305 13.09 -11.68 -10.29
C LEU A 305 14.00 -10.47 -10.42
N ARG A 306 13.56 -9.42 -11.13
CA ARG A 306 14.28 -8.15 -11.23
C ARG A 306 14.56 -7.56 -9.84
N ASN A 307 13.56 -7.48 -8.99
CA ASN A 307 13.69 -6.93 -7.64
C ASN A 307 14.62 -7.76 -6.77
N ILE A 308 14.52 -9.11 -6.86
CA ILE A 308 15.41 -10.00 -6.10
C ILE A 308 16.85 -9.94 -6.63
N ALA A 309 17.06 -9.77 -7.93
CA ALA A 309 18.39 -9.58 -8.49
C ALA A 309 19.06 -8.32 -7.89
N VAL A 310 18.32 -7.19 -7.81
CA VAL A 310 18.80 -5.97 -7.14
C VAL A 310 19.15 -6.26 -5.69
N ALA A 311 18.26 -6.92 -4.94
CA ALA A 311 18.51 -7.24 -3.54
C ALA A 311 19.72 -8.17 -3.33
N LEU A 312 19.93 -9.13 -4.24
CA LEU A 312 21.12 -10.01 -4.23
C LEU A 312 22.40 -9.25 -4.57
N GLY A 313 22.34 -8.24 -5.44
CA GLY A 313 23.46 -7.33 -5.70
C GLY A 313 23.86 -6.52 -4.46
N ASN A 314 22.88 -6.15 -3.65
CA ASN A 314 23.07 -5.41 -2.38
C ASN A 314 23.42 -6.32 -1.18
N SER A 315 23.40 -7.65 -1.35
CA SER A 315 23.69 -8.60 -0.26
C SER A 315 25.20 -8.75 0.01
N GLU A 316 25.54 -9.45 1.08
CA GLU A 316 26.93 -9.85 1.32
C GLU A 316 27.52 -10.54 0.10
N LYS A 317 28.82 -10.26 -0.19
CA LYS A 317 29.52 -10.82 -1.36
C LYS A 317 29.80 -12.29 -1.18
N GLU A 318 29.20 -13.11 -2.04
CA GLU A 318 29.34 -14.57 -2.02
C GLU A 318 29.36 -15.12 -3.45
N MET A 319 30.37 -15.98 -3.77
CA MET A 319 30.45 -16.63 -5.08
C MET A 319 29.22 -17.47 -5.42
N ASP A 320 28.55 -18.05 -4.43
CA ASP A 320 27.30 -18.78 -4.62
C ASP A 320 26.18 -17.84 -5.14
N THR A 321 26.15 -16.59 -4.70
CA THR A 321 25.23 -15.57 -5.22
C THR A 321 25.51 -15.26 -6.67
N VAL A 322 26.79 -15.09 -7.05
CA VAL A 322 27.20 -14.86 -8.44
C VAL A 322 26.79 -16.04 -9.34
N ASN A 323 27.06 -17.28 -8.88
CA ASN A 323 26.70 -18.47 -9.63
C ASN A 323 25.18 -18.61 -9.80
N LEU A 324 24.41 -18.32 -8.75
CA LEU A 324 22.95 -18.33 -8.78
C LEU A 324 22.40 -17.30 -9.76
N LEU A 325 22.89 -16.04 -9.72
CA LEU A 325 22.50 -14.98 -10.65
C LEU A 325 22.77 -15.40 -12.09
N LYS A 326 23.99 -15.84 -12.40
CA LYS A 326 24.39 -16.32 -13.73
C LYS A 326 23.54 -17.49 -14.21
N SER A 327 23.07 -18.35 -13.31
CA SER A 327 22.24 -19.51 -13.67
C SER A 327 20.87 -19.15 -14.25
N LYS A 328 20.35 -17.95 -13.98
CA LYS A 328 19.06 -17.44 -14.48
C LYS A 328 19.21 -16.56 -15.72
N LYS A 329 20.43 -16.09 -16.04
CA LYS A 329 20.68 -15.19 -17.19
C LYS A 329 20.27 -15.87 -18.50
N GLY A 330 19.63 -15.12 -19.38
CA GLY A 330 19.13 -15.57 -20.68
C GLY A 330 17.86 -16.44 -20.61
N LYS A 331 17.23 -16.59 -19.43
CA LYS A 331 16.09 -17.50 -19.25
C LYS A 331 14.74 -16.81 -19.09
N VAL A 332 14.70 -15.49 -18.87
CA VAL A 332 13.45 -14.79 -18.54
C VAL A 332 13.20 -13.61 -19.45
N SER A 333 13.97 -12.54 -19.35
CA SER A 333 13.87 -11.36 -20.23
C SER A 333 15.14 -10.51 -20.17
N SER A 334 15.36 -9.68 -21.18
CA SER A 334 16.48 -8.73 -21.22
C SER A 334 16.50 -7.77 -20.03
N MET A 335 15.31 -7.35 -19.54
CA MET A 335 15.22 -6.53 -18.34
C MET A 335 15.76 -7.25 -17.11
N VAL A 336 15.41 -8.52 -16.91
CA VAL A 336 15.94 -9.31 -15.80
C VAL A 336 17.43 -9.54 -15.93
N ASP A 337 17.91 -9.79 -17.15
CA ASP A 337 19.34 -10.00 -17.45
C ASP A 337 20.18 -8.75 -17.15
N GLU A 338 19.69 -7.56 -17.49
CA GLU A 338 20.32 -6.28 -17.15
C GLU A 338 20.54 -6.14 -15.62
N HIS A 339 19.55 -6.51 -14.82
CA HIS A 339 19.65 -6.43 -13.36
C HIS A 339 20.53 -7.55 -12.78
N ILE A 340 20.56 -8.70 -13.42
CA ILE A 340 21.51 -9.78 -13.08
C ILE A 340 22.95 -9.30 -13.34
N ASP A 341 23.21 -8.67 -14.49
CA ASP A 341 24.55 -8.18 -14.84
C ASP A 341 25.02 -7.14 -13.80
N TRP A 342 24.19 -6.17 -13.50
CA TRP A 342 24.47 -5.20 -12.43
C TRP A 342 24.74 -5.89 -11.08
N ALA A 343 23.90 -6.85 -10.70
CA ALA A 343 24.06 -7.55 -9.42
C ALA A 343 25.37 -8.39 -9.36
N VAL A 344 25.77 -9.00 -10.48
CA VAL A 344 27.04 -9.72 -10.60
C VAL A 344 28.22 -8.75 -10.48
N GLU A 345 28.15 -7.57 -11.10
CA GLU A 345 29.16 -6.51 -10.97
C GLU A 345 29.31 -6.07 -9.52
N GLN A 346 28.18 -5.83 -8.81
CA GLN A 346 28.22 -5.45 -7.39
C GLN A 346 28.85 -6.54 -6.52
N GLN A 347 28.54 -7.81 -6.79
CA GLN A 347 29.08 -8.95 -6.04
C GLN A 347 30.58 -9.19 -6.29
N LEU A 348 31.10 -8.75 -7.44
CA LEU A 348 32.51 -8.94 -7.84
C LEU A 348 33.35 -7.66 -7.67
N SER A 349 32.74 -6.49 -7.46
CA SER A 349 33.50 -5.27 -7.16
C SER A 349 34.24 -5.40 -5.83
N ASP A 350 35.38 -4.77 -5.67
CA ASP A 350 36.20 -4.78 -4.45
C ASP A 350 35.52 -4.10 -3.25
#